data_5249052211f5145820bfd7ad4a44c36b
#
_entry.id   5249052211f5145820bfd7ad4a44c36b
#
_cell.length_a   1.000
_cell.length_b   1.000
_cell.length_c   1.000
_cell.angle_alpha   90.00
_cell.angle_beta   90.00
_cell.angle_gamma   90.00
#
_symmetry.space_group_name_H-M   'P 1'
#
loop_
_entity.id
_entity.type
_entity.pdbx_description
1 polymer ?
#
loop_
_entity_poly.entity_id
_entity_poly.type
_entity_poly.pdbx_seq_one_letter_code
_entity_poly.pdbx_strand_id
1 'polypeptide(L)'
;VTGEARGIGMTSARTRDRLVARLKEQGIKDGRVLSLIRSMPRHLFVDEALASRAYEDTALPIGLGQTISQPYVVARMTEALLDAGPLEKVLEVGTGCGYQTAILSTLVKRVYTVERLAALSQRARQTLSSINIRNVFYRHADGGWGWTQHAPYDGVIVTAAPEDVPPSLLEQLAEGGRMVIPVGPGGDQQLLLITSQGNGRYDRQVLDRVSFVPLLGGLE
;
A
#
# COMPACT_ATOMS: atom_id res chain seq x y z
N VAL A 1 0.42 21.75 -9.14
CA VAL A 1 -0.63 20.69 -9.19
C VAL A 1 -1.49 21.02 -10.41
N THR A 2 -1.44 20.17 -11.43
CA THR A 2 -2.23 20.31 -12.66
C THR A 2 -3.73 20.29 -12.34
N GLY A 3 -4.58 20.92 -13.19
CA GLY A 3 -6.03 20.96 -12.99
C GLY A 3 -6.68 19.58 -12.82
N GLU A 4 -6.12 18.56 -13.49
CA GLU A 4 -6.53 17.15 -13.38
C GLU A 4 -6.40 16.59 -11.94
N ALA A 5 -5.36 16.96 -11.22
CA ALA A 5 -5.16 16.50 -9.84
C ALA A 5 -6.17 17.10 -8.85
N ARG A 6 -6.79 18.25 -9.17
CA ARG A 6 -7.82 18.87 -8.31
C ARG A 6 -9.16 18.16 -8.39
N GLY A 7 -9.49 17.57 -9.55
CA GLY A 7 -10.75 16.87 -9.79
C GLY A 7 -11.98 17.81 -9.79
N ILE A 8 -13.01 17.39 -10.49
CA ILE A 8 -14.33 18.03 -10.56
C ILE A 8 -15.43 16.98 -10.34
N GLY A 9 -16.64 17.40 -9.97
CA GLY A 9 -17.75 16.47 -9.78
C GLY A 9 -17.45 15.38 -8.73
N MET A 10 -17.51 14.11 -9.13
CA MET A 10 -17.26 12.96 -8.26
C MET A 10 -15.79 12.79 -7.81
N THR A 11 -14.86 13.53 -8.40
CA THR A 11 -13.44 13.55 -7.98
C THR A 11 -13.08 14.82 -7.19
N SER A 12 -14.07 15.65 -6.87
CA SER A 12 -13.92 16.94 -6.21
C SER A 12 -13.44 16.84 -4.75
N ALA A 13 -12.99 17.97 -4.20
CA ALA A 13 -12.60 18.10 -2.79
C ALA A 13 -13.73 17.63 -1.84
N ARG A 14 -14.99 18.00 -2.14
CA ARG A 14 -16.15 17.60 -1.33
C ARG A 14 -16.34 16.08 -1.27
N THR A 15 -16.10 15.37 -2.37
CA THR A 15 -16.19 13.90 -2.41
C THR A 15 -15.07 13.27 -1.58
N ARG A 16 -13.86 13.84 -1.65
CA ARG A 16 -12.71 13.40 -0.83
C ARG A 16 -12.94 13.65 0.66
N ASP A 17 -13.57 14.78 1.02
CA ASP A 17 -13.93 15.10 2.41
C ASP A 17 -14.94 14.09 2.97
N ARG A 18 -15.92 13.64 2.17
CA ARG A 18 -16.86 12.59 2.56
C ARG A 18 -16.17 11.24 2.80
N LEU A 19 -15.20 10.88 1.94
CA LEU A 19 -14.39 9.68 2.16
C LEU A 19 -13.64 9.78 3.48
N VAL A 20 -12.93 10.89 3.74
CA VAL A 20 -12.18 11.08 5.00
C VAL A 20 -13.09 11.02 6.22
N ALA A 21 -14.29 11.60 6.17
CA ALA A 21 -15.26 11.49 7.26
C ALA A 21 -15.63 10.04 7.55
N ARG A 22 -15.91 9.25 6.50
CA ARG A 22 -16.19 7.81 6.62
C ARG A 22 -15.04 7.04 7.24
N LEU A 23 -13.79 7.29 6.81
CA LEU A 23 -12.61 6.64 7.37
C LEU A 23 -12.44 6.93 8.87
N LYS A 24 -12.72 8.16 9.30
CA LYS A 24 -12.74 8.53 10.73
C LYS A 24 -13.80 7.76 11.51
N GLU A 25 -15.02 7.64 10.96
CA GLU A 25 -16.11 6.87 11.56
C GLU A 25 -15.75 5.38 11.68
N GLN A 26 -14.96 4.84 10.75
CA GLN A 26 -14.44 3.47 10.77
C GLN A 26 -13.24 3.30 11.71
N GLY A 27 -12.77 4.35 12.38
CA GLY A 27 -11.76 4.27 13.41
C GLY A 27 -10.34 4.67 13.00
N ILE A 28 -10.11 5.20 11.79
CA ILE A 28 -8.80 5.76 11.39
C ILE A 28 -8.56 7.07 12.14
N LYS A 29 -7.43 7.16 12.85
CA LYS A 29 -7.11 8.26 13.77
C LYS A 29 -5.92 9.11 13.33
N ASP A 30 -4.97 8.54 12.56
CA ASP A 30 -3.76 9.28 12.14
C ASP A 30 -4.13 10.40 11.16
N GLY A 31 -3.99 11.65 11.63
CA GLY A 31 -4.30 12.85 10.85
C GLY A 31 -3.42 13.01 9.60
N ARG A 32 -2.19 12.48 9.60
CA ARG A 32 -1.27 12.50 8.45
C ARG A 32 -1.83 11.61 7.34
N VAL A 33 -2.23 10.39 7.70
CA VAL A 33 -2.83 9.41 6.77
C VAL A 33 -4.12 9.97 6.18
N LEU A 34 -5.03 10.48 7.02
CA LEU A 34 -6.29 11.07 6.57
C LEU A 34 -6.09 12.28 5.65
N SER A 35 -5.13 13.15 5.96
CA SER A 35 -4.78 14.30 5.12
C SER A 35 -4.22 13.87 3.76
N LEU A 36 -3.41 12.82 3.73
CA LEU A 36 -2.86 12.28 2.48
C LEU A 36 -3.92 11.62 1.62
N ILE A 37 -4.81 10.82 2.17
CA ILE A 37 -5.92 10.22 1.41
C ILE A 37 -6.84 11.31 0.85
N ARG A 38 -7.04 12.41 1.58
CA ARG A 38 -7.78 13.58 1.11
C ARG A 38 -7.10 14.26 -0.08
N SER A 39 -5.78 14.44 -0.02
CA SER A 39 -5.01 15.21 -1.00
C SER A 39 -4.54 14.38 -2.21
N MET A 40 -4.23 13.09 -2.01
CA MET A 40 -3.73 12.21 -3.08
C MET A 40 -4.81 11.98 -4.13
N PRO A 41 -4.55 12.29 -5.41
CA PRO A 41 -5.54 12.17 -6.48
C PRO A 41 -5.75 10.69 -6.88
N ARG A 42 -6.48 9.92 -6.07
CA ARG A 42 -6.71 8.49 -6.27
C ARG A 42 -7.27 8.15 -7.65
N HIS A 43 -8.07 9.05 -8.24
CA HIS A 43 -8.64 8.86 -9.58
C HIS A 43 -7.60 8.78 -10.71
N LEU A 44 -6.36 9.25 -10.49
CA LEU A 44 -5.27 9.08 -11.46
C LEU A 44 -4.66 7.66 -11.45
N PHE A 45 -5.01 6.83 -10.48
CA PHE A 45 -4.50 5.48 -10.29
C PHE A 45 -5.47 4.38 -10.74
N VAL A 46 -6.62 4.76 -11.27
CA VAL A 46 -7.62 3.86 -11.85
C VAL A 46 -7.84 4.21 -13.32
N ASP A 47 -8.51 3.31 -14.05
CA ASP A 47 -8.94 3.60 -15.41
C ASP A 47 -9.89 4.80 -15.44
N GLU A 48 -9.85 5.61 -16.49
CA GLU A 48 -10.70 6.79 -16.66
C GLU A 48 -12.19 6.47 -16.51
N ALA A 49 -12.62 5.32 -17.01
CA ALA A 49 -13.99 4.84 -16.86
C ALA A 49 -14.42 4.63 -15.39
N LEU A 50 -13.46 4.44 -14.48
CA LEU A 50 -13.69 4.24 -13.05
C LEU A 50 -13.38 5.48 -12.21
N ALA A 51 -12.90 6.56 -12.81
CA ALA A 51 -12.49 7.77 -12.10
C ALA A 51 -13.59 8.34 -11.19
N SER A 52 -14.85 8.28 -11.61
CA SER A 52 -16.00 8.73 -10.83
C SER A 52 -16.24 7.92 -9.54
N ARG A 53 -15.76 6.67 -9.52
CA ARG A 53 -15.88 5.74 -8.39
C ARG A 53 -14.63 5.72 -7.49
N ALA A 54 -13.56 6.41 -7.87
CA ALA A 54 -12.26 6.34 -7.20
C ALA A 54 -12.29 6.68 -5.70
N TYR A 55 -13.30 7.45 -5.26
CA TYR A 55 -13.47 7.86 -3.86
C TYR A 55 -14.59 7.12 -3.13
N GLU A 56 -15.15 6.06 -3.74
CA GLU A 56 -15.93 5.05 -3.01
C GLU A 56 -14.99 4.25 -2.10
N ASP A 57 -15.46 3.86 -0.92
CA ASP A 57 -14.66 3.03 -0.02
C ASP A 57 -14.77 1.55 -0.41
N THR A 58 -14.23 1.24 -1.59
CA THR A 58 -14.21 -0.10 -2.19
C THR A 58 -12.94 -0.31 -3.02
N ALA A 59 -12.57 -1.57 -3.22
CA ALA A 59 -11.54 -1.94 -4.20
C ALA A 59 -12.09 -1.79 -5.62
N LEU A 60 -11.22 -1.39 -6.56
CA LEU A 60 -11.56 -1.24 -7.98
C LEU A 60 -10.55 -1.99 -8.85
N PRO A 61 -10.95 -2.54 -10.00
CA PRO A 61 -10.02 -3.20 -10.91
C PRO A 61 -9.03 -2.20 -11.54
N ILE A 62 -7.79 -2.65 -11.72
CA ILE A 62 -6.71 -1.91 -12.40
C ILE A 62 -6.17 -2.65 -13.63
N GLY A 63 -6.85 -3.72 -14.05
CA GLY A 63 -6.42 -4.61 -15.12
C GLY A 63 -5.54 -5.76 -14.62
N LEU A 64 -5.27 -6.72 -15.51
CA LEU A 64 -4.42 -7.88 -15.23
C LEU A 64 -4.86 -8.70 -13.99
N GLY A 65 -6.16 -8.76 -13.71
CA GLY A 65 -6.69 -9.46 -12.53
C GLY A 65 -6.37 -8.79 -11.18
N GLN A 66 -5.82 -7.56 -11.19
CA GLN A 66 -5.42 -6.84 -9.99
C GLN A 66 -6.39 -5.72 -9.63
N THR A 67 -6.29 -5.24 -8.39
CA THR A 67 -7.15 -4.17 -7.86
C THR A 67 -6.34 -3.09 -7.14
N ILE A 68 -6.83 -1.86 -7.16
CA ILE A 68 -6.45 -0.85 -6.17
C ILE A 68 -7.21 -1.16 -4.88
N SER A 69 -6.50 -1.25 -3.76
CA SER A 69 -7.11 -1.59 -2.47
C SER A 69 -8.14 -0.54 -2.02
N GLN A 70 -9.14 -0.98 -1.27
CA GLN A 70 -10.14 -0.13 -0.62
C GLN A 70 -9.46 0.99 0.19
N PRO A 71 -9.94 2.24 0.13
CA PRO A 71 -9.36 3.35 0.88
C PRO A 71 -9.20 3.10 2.38
N TYR A 72 -10.19 2.47 3.02
CA TYR A 72 -10.09 2.07 4.43
C TYR A 72 -8.87 1.16 4.68
N VAL A 73 -8.69 0.14 3.84
CA VAL A 73 -7.59 -0.81 3.98
C VAL A 73 -6.23 -0.12 3.81
N VAL A 74 -6.10 0.77 2.80
CA VAL A 74 -4.89 1.59 2.61
C VAL A 74 -4.60 2.44 3.86
N ALA A 75 -5.62 3.11 4.40
CA ALA A 75 -5.48 3.92 5.61
C ALA A 75 -5.05 3.08 6.82
N ARG A 76 -5.73 1.95 7.04
CA ARG A 76 -5.49 1.06 8.17
C ARG A 76 -4.09 0.44 8.16
N MET A 77 -3.66 -0.04 6.99
CA MET A 77 -2.30 -0.60 6.83
C MET A 77 -1.23 0.48 7.04
N THR A 78 -1.44 1.67 6.49
CA THR A 78 -0.49 2.78 6.63
C THR A 78 -0.42 3.26 8.08
N GLU A 79 -1.55 3.46 8.75
CA GLU A 79 -1.63 3.85 10.16
C GLU A 79 -0.91 2.84 11.06
N ALA A 80 -1.19 1.54 10.91
CA ALA A 80 -0.56 0.48 11.67
C ALA A 80 0.97 0.44 11.48
N LEU A 81 1.44 0.72 10.27
CA LEU A 81 2.86 0.77 9.96
C LEU A 81 3.54 1.95 10.67
N LEU A 82 2.90 3.12 10.69
CA LEU A 82 3.44 4.38 11.23
C LEU A 82 3.38 4.48 12.75
N ASP A 83 2.61 3.68 13.43
CA ASP A 83 2.38 3.77 14.88
C ASP A 83 3.65 3.49 15.72
N ALA A 84 4.71 2.93 15.11
CA ALA A 84 6.03 2.75 15.73
C ALA A 84 6.90 4.04 15.73
N GLY A 85 6.46 5.08 15.06
CA GLY A 85 7.24 6.30 14.88
C GLY A 85 7.67 6.55 13.43
N PRO A 86 8.59 7.50 13.21
CA PRO A 86 9.04 7.86 11.87
C PRO A 86 9.81 6.70 11.22
N LEU A 87 9.49 6.44 9.94
CA LEU A 87 10.14 5.42 9.13
C LEU A 87 11.02 6.09 8.07
N GLU A 88 12.23 5.59 7.88
CA GLU A 88 13.14 6.09 6.85
C GLU A 88 13.02 5.28 5.57
N LYS A 89 12.93 3.94 5.72
CA LYS A 89 13.02 3.00 4.61
C LYS A 89 11.92 1.94 4.71
N VAL A 90 11.05 1.90 3.71
CA VAL A 90 9.94 0.97 3.64
C VAL A 90 10.04 0.11 2.38
N LEU A 91 9.80 -1.19 2.54
CA LEU A 91 9.56 -2.13 1.43
C LEU A 91 8.05 -2.27 1.22
N GLU A 92 7.62 -2.11 -0.02
CA GLU A 92 6.28 -2.46 -0.50
C GLU A 92 6.37 -3.69 -1.41
N VAL A 93 5.54 -4.68 -1.15
CA VAL A 93 5.36 -5.86 -2.02
C VAL A 93 4.00 -5.77 -2.68
N GLY A 94 4.00 -5.65 -4.01
CA GLY A 94 2.81 -5.40 -4.82
C GLY A 94 2.60 -3.91 -5.10
N THR A 95 3.36 -3.34 -6.05
CA THR A 95 3.21 -1.95 -6.48
C THR A 95 1.82 -1.66 -7.03
N GLY A 96 1.28 -2.60 -7.83
CA GLY A 96 0.00 -2.47 -8.50
C GLY A 96 -0.06 -1.20 -9.35
N CYS A 97 -1.07 -0.35 -9.11
CA CYS A 97 -1.18 0.96 -9.76
C CYS A 97 -0.28 2.05 -9.14
N GLY A 98 0.34 1.80 -7.97
CA GLY A 98 1.20 2.76 -7.28
C GLY A 98 0.49 3.67 -6.28
N TYR A 99 -0.79 3.46 -5.96
CA TYR A 99 -1.51 4.33 -5.02
C TYR A 99 -0.99 4.20 -3.59
N GLN A 100 -0.81 2.97 -3.08
CA GLN A 100 -0.20 2.74 -1.77
C GLN A 100 1.25 3.26 -1.75
N THR A 101 1.99 3.06 -2.83
CA THR A 101 3.35 3.61 -3.02
C THR A 101 3.34 5.14 -2.89
N ALA A 102 2.36 5.83 -3.51
CA ALA A 102 2.21 7.28 -3.44
C ALA A 102 1.97 7.78 -2.01
N ILE A 103 1.10 7.10 -1.26
CA ILE A 103 0.83 7.42 0.15
C ILE A 103 2.11 7.25 0.98
N LEU A 104 2.79 6.11 0.87
CA LEU A 104 4.03 5.83 1.59
C LEU A 104 5.14 6.84 1.27
N SER A 105 5.32 7.18 0.00
CA SER A 105 6.38 8.09 -0.46
C SER A 105 6.33 9.47 0.19
N THR A 106 5.17 9.91 0.64
CA THR A 106 4.98 11.19 1.33
C THR A 106 5.29 11.11 2.83
N LEU A 107 5.30 9.90 3.39
CA LEU A 107 5.44 9.64 4.82
C LEU A 107 6.85 9.18 5.22
N VAL A 108 7.63 8.65 4.25
CA VAL A 108 8.92 8.04 4.51
C VAL A 108 10.00 8.61 3.58
N LYS A 109 11.27 8.48 3.93
CA LYS A 109 12.36 9.01 3.09
C LYS A 109 12.52 8.23 1.80
N ARG A 110 12.38 6.90 1.83
CA ARG A 110 12.57 6.02 0.67
C ARG A 110 11.58 4.87 0.68
N VAL A 111 10.93 4.65 -0.46
CA VAL A 111 10.09 3.49 -0.71
C VAL A 111 10.80 2.59 -1.71
N TYR A 112 10.96 1.33 -1.36
CA TYR A 112 11.39 0.26 -2.26
C TYR A 112 10.16 -0.57 -2.59
N THR A 113 9.81 -0.69 -3.86
CA THR A 113 8.60 -1.40 -4.26
C THR A 113 8.90 -2.50 -5.26
N VAL A 114 8.31 -3.67 -5.03
CA VAL A 114 8.50 -4.87 -5.84
C VAL A 114 7.18 -5.25 -6.51
N GLU A 115 7.21 -5.47 -7.82
CA GLU A 115 6.06 -5.87 -8.62
C GLU A 115 6.44 -7.01 -9.57
N ARG A 116 5.59 -8.05 -9.63
CA ARG A 116 5.80 -9.22 -10.52
C ARG A 116 5.29 -8.99 -11.94
N LEU A 117 4.35 -8.07 -12.12
CA LEU A 117 3.75 -7.73 -13.41
C LEU A 117 4.46 -6.49 -14.00
N ALA A 118 5.33 -6.69 -15.01
CA ALA A 118 6.12 -5.61 -15.60
C ALA A 118 5.26 -4.43 -16.08
N ALA A 119 4.10 -4.73 -16.68
CA ALA A 119 3.19 -3.71 -17.20
C ALA A 119 2.62 -2.80 -16.09
N LEU A 120 2.29 -3.36 -14.90
CA LEU A 120 1.83 -2.57 -13.75
C LEU A 120 2.96 -1.72 -13.19
N SER A 121 4.15 -2.30 -13.01
CA SER A 121 5.33 -1.56 -12.53
C SER A 121 5.64 -0.35 -13.43
N GLN A 122 5.55 -0.51 -14.75
CA GLN A 122 5.77 0.59 -15.69
C GLN A 122 4.68 1.67 -15.59
N ARG A 123 3.41 1.29 -15.53
CA ARG A 123 2.27 2.22 -15.38
C ARG A 123 2.38 3.00 -14.06
N ALA A 124 2.66 2.31 -12.95
CA ALA A 124 2.84 2.94 -11.64
C ALA A 124 3.97 3.98 -11.67
N ARG A 125 5.11 3.63 -12.26
CA ARG A 125 6.25 4.57 -12.41
C ARG A 125 5.86 5.82 -13.20
N GLN A 126 5.11 5.68 -14.28
CA GLN A 126 4.63 6.81 -15.09
C GLN A 126 3.69 7.71 -14.28
N THR A 127 2.69 7.13 -13.62
CA THR A 127 1.72 7.86 -12.79
C THR A 127 2.41 8.59 -11.64
N LEU A 128 3.29 7.92 -10.89
CA LEU A 128 4.02 8.53 -9.78
C LEU A 128 4.95 9.66 -10.25
N SER A 129 5.60 9.48 -11.40
CA SER A 129 6.43 10.52 -12.02
C SER A 129 5.61 11.75 -12.43
N SER A 130 4.40 11.57 -12.96
CA SER A 130 3.52 12.67 -13.38
C SER A 130 3.06 13.56 -12.23
N ILE A 131 3.01 13.02 -11.02
CA ILE A 131 2.68 13.77 -9.78
C ILE A 131 3.92 14.12 -8.93
N ASN A 132 5.12 14.08 -9.55
CA ASN A 132 6.40 14.50 -8.97
C ASN A 132 6.88 13.68 -7.77
N ILE A 133 6.50 12.41 -7.65
CA ILE A 133 7.06 11.48 -6.65
C ILE A 133 8.41 10.96 -7.18
N ARG A 134 9.48 11.10 -6.39
CA ARG A 134 10.88 10.85 -6.81
C ARG A 134 11.67 9.91 -5.88
N ASN A 135 11.16 9.62 -4.68
CA ASN A 135 11.83 8.82 -3.64
C ASN A 135 11.40 7.35 -3.64
N VAL A 136 10.99 6.84 -4.81
CA VAL A 136 10.54 5.46 -5.02
C VAL A 136 11.54 4.71 -5.89
N PHE A 137 11.95 3.54 -5.44
CA PHE A 137 12.84 2.61 -6.14
C PHE A 137 12.02 1.38 -6.54
N TYR A 138 12.07 1.01 -7.82
CA TYR A 138 11.21 -0.02 -8.40
C TYR A 138 12.03 -1.26 -8.76
N ARG A 139 11.51 -2.42 -8.44
CA ARG A 139 12.06 -3.70 -8.87
C ARG A 139 10.97 -4.57 -9.50
N HIS A 140 11.23 -5.07 -10.71
CA HIS A 140 10.44 -6.14 -11.30
C HIS A 140 10.98 -7.46 -10.79
N ALA A 141 10.29 -8.09 -9.85
CA ALA A 141 10.70 -9.32 -9.20
C ALA A 141 9.52 -10.02 -8.52
N ASP A 142 9.71 -11.29 -8.15
CA ASP A 142 8.83 -12.02 -7.25
C ASP A 142 8.86 -11.37 -5.86
N GLY A 143 7.69 -10.90 -5.41
CA GLY A 143 7.53 -10.18 -4.14
C GLY A 143 7.76 -11.03 -2.91
N GLY A 144 7.55 -12.35 -2.99
CA GLY A 144 7.79 -13.26 -1.86
C GLY A 144 9.24 -13.26 -1.37
N TRP A 145 10.20 -12.89 -2.23
CA TRP A 145 11.61 -12.76 -1.86
C TRP A 145 11.99 -11.37 -1.32
N GLY A 146 11.11 -10.39 -1.42
CA GLY A 146 11.40 -9.02 -1.03
C GLY A 146 12.53 -8.38 -1.83
N TRP A 147 13.35 -7.55 -1.16
CA TRP A 147 14.49 -6.89 -1.79
C TRP A 147 15.67 -6.80 -0.81
N THR A 148 16.38 -7.91 -0.64
CA THR A 148 17.44 -8.11 0.34
C THR A 148 18.60 -7.12 0.25
N GLN A 149 18.92 -6.63 -0.97
CA GLN A 149 20.02 -5.69 -1.19
C GLN A 149 19.87 -4.35 -0.44
N HIS A 150 18.65 -4.01 -0.04
CA HIS A 150 18.34 -2.77 0.67
C HIS A 150 17.83 -3.01 2.09
N ALA A 151 17.77 -4.26 2.53
CA ALA A 151 17.44 -4.62 3.92
C ALA A 151 18.53 -4.09 4.90
N PRO A 152 18.23 -3.92 6.19
CA PRO A 152 16.90 -4.09 6.79
C PRO A 152 15.96 -2.90 6.53
N TYR A 153 14.65 -3.13 6.68
CA TYR A 153 13.60 -2.12 6.50
C TYR A 153 12.95 -1.77 7.83
N ASP A 154 12.65 -0.49 8.04
CA ASP A 154 11.88 -0.02 9.20
C ASP A 154 10.41 -0.44 9.11
N GLY A 155 9.91 -0.57 7.88
CA GLY A 155 8.57 -1.04 7.61
C GLY A 155 8.50 -1.91 6.35
N VAL A 156 7.60 -2.89 6.38
CA VAL A 156 7.23 -3.72 5.21
C VAL A 156 5.71 -3.68 5.07
N ILE A 157 5.22 -3.40 3.88
CA ILE A 157 3.79 -3.47 3.57
C ILE A 157 3.57 -4.43 2.39
N VAL A 158 2.65 -5.37 2.56
CA VAL A 158 2.36 -6.38 1.53
C VAL A 158 0.92 -6.22 1.08
N THR A 159 0.70 -6.01 -0.20
CA THR A 159 -0.60 -5.69 -0.79
C THR A 159 -1.21 -6.84 -1.59
N ALA A 160 -0.73 -8.04 -1.36
CA ALA A 160 -1.25 -9.31 -1.85
C ALA A 160 -1.16 -10.35 -0.73
N ALA A 161 -2.07 -11.32 -0.67
CA ALA A 161 -2.15 -12.28 0.42
C ALA A 161 -1.43 -13.58 0.09
N PRO A 162 -0.32 -13.93 0.79
CA PRO A 162 0.20 -15.29 0.82
C PRO A 162 -0.68 -16.18 1.72
N GLU A 163 -0.58 -17.48 1.57
CA GLU A 163 -1.19 -18.44 2.50
C GLU A 163 -0.57 -18.34 3.90
N ASP A 164 0.77 -18.22 3.95
CA ASP A 164 1.57 -18.02 5.16
C ASP A 164 2.53 -16.84 5.02
N VAL A 165 2.98 -16.27 6.13
CA VAL A 165 3.95 -15.17 6.13
C VAL A 165 5.29 -15.64 5.56
N PRO A 166 5.79 -15.06 4.44
CA PRO A 166 7.07 -15.46 3.87
C PRO A 166 8.23 -15.19 4.84
N PRO A 167 9.03 -16.20 5.22
CA PRO A 167 10.18 -16.01 6.12
C PRO A 167 11.18 -14.98 5.59
N SER A 168 11.40 -14.96 4.27
CA SER A 168 12.28 -14.01 3.60
C SER A 168 11.90 -12.55 3.83
N LEU A 169 10.63 -12.23 4.02
CA LEU A 169 10.18 -10.86 4.34
C LEU A 169 10.41 -10.54 5.82
N LEU A 170 10.22 -11.51 6.72
CA LEU A 170 10.50 -11.34 8.15
C LEU A 170 11.97 -11.04 8.40
N GLU A 171 12.87 -11.76 7.74
CA GLU A 171 14.34 -11.61 7.87
C GLU A 171 14.82 -10.22 7.39
N GLN A 172 14.03 -9.51 6.59
CA GLN A 172 14.35 -8.18 6.08
C GLN A 172 13.85 -7.04 6.99
N LEU A 173 13.17 -7.34 8.10
CA LEU A 173 12.76 -6.33 9.08
C LEU A 173 13.95 -5.91 9.96
N ALA A 174 14.07 -4.61 10.18
CA ALA A 174 14.92 -4.08 11.24
C ALA A 174 14.38 -4.51 12.63
N GLU A 175 15.23 -4.48 13.64
CA GLU A 175 14.77 -4.59 15.03
C GLU A 175 13.83 -3.42 15.34
N GLY A 176 12.67 -3.69 15.94
CA GLY A 176 11.58 -2.73 16.11
C GLY A 176 10.78 -2.44 14.83
N GLY A 177 11.24 -2.93 13.67
CA GLY A 177 10.55 -2.76 12.38
C GLY A 177 9.22 -3.50 12.35
N ARG A 178 8.29 -3.00 11.53
CA ARG A 178 6.92 -3.52 11.43
C ARG A 178 6.60 -4.01 10.03
N MET A 179 5.85 -5.10 9.96
CA MET A 179 5.25 -5.58 8.72
C MET A 179 3.73 -5.58 8.85
N VAL A 180 3.05 -5.05 7.84
CA VAL A 180 1.60 -5.18 7.68
C VAL A 180 1.33 -6.04 6.45
N ILE A 181 0.67 -7.18 6.66
CA ILE A 181 0.51 -8.21 5.64
C ILE A 181 -0.84 -8.92 5.77
N PRO A 182 -1.62 -9.05 4.68
CA PRO A 182 -2.77 -9.96 4.66
C PRO A 182 -2.28 -11.40 4.53
N VAL A 183 -2.85 -12.32 5.28
CA VAL A 183 -2.45 -13.75 5.27
C VAL A 183 -3.69 -14.63 5.29
N GLY A 184 -3.66 -15.71 4.54
CA GLY A 184 -4.69 -16.74 4.50
C GLY A 184 -5.24 -17.02 3.11
N PRO A 185 -6.05 -18.09 2.98
CA PRO A 185 -6.68 -18.47 1.72
C PRO A 185 -7.74 -17.45 1.29
N GLY A 186 -8.07 -17.43 0.00
CA GLY A 186 -9.10 -16.56 -0.53
C GLY A 186 -10.44 -16.74 0.21
N GLY A 187 -11.01 -15.62 0.68
CA GLY A 187 -12.26 -15.59 1.45
C GLY A 187 -12.10 -15.68 2.98
N ASP A 188 -10.92 -16.03 3.50
CA ASP A 188 -10.62 -16.04 4.95
C ASP A 188 -9.22 -15.52 5.23
N GLN A 189 -9.00 -14.24 4.95
CA GLN A 189 -7.73 -13.58 5.14
C GLN A 189 -7.75 -12.64 6.35
N GLN A 190 -6.67 -12.66 7.12
CA GLN A 190 -6.44 -11.77 8.26
C GLN A 190 -5.35 -10.76 7.91
N LEU A 191 -5.57 -9.51 8.21
CA LEU A 191 -4.54 -8.48 8.18
C LEU A 191 -3.73 -8.55 9.46
N LEU A 192 -2.45 -8.87 9.34
CA LEU A 192 -1.53 -9.00 10.46
C LEU A 192 -0.62 -7.78 10.55
N LEU A 193 -0.40 -7.31 11.79
CA LEU A 193 0.73 -6.49 12.17
C LEU A 193 1.78 -7.39 12.83
N ILE A 194 2.99 -7.39 12.30
CA ILE A 194 4.11 -8.16 12.82
C ILE A 194 5.21 -7.17 13.21
N THR A 195 5.69 -7.26 14.44
CA THR A 195 6.76 -6.40 14.96
C THR A 195 8.00 -7.26 15.27
N SER A 196 9.13 -6.90 14.69
CA SER A 196 10.41 -7.56 14.96
C SER A 196 10.94 -7.16 16.33
N GLN A 197 11.22 -8.15 17.16
CA GLN A 197 11.85 -7.98 18.50
C GLN A 197 13.37 -8.22 18.47
N GLY A 198 13.93 -8.36 17.26
CA GLY A 198 15.32 -8.79 17.09
C GLY A 198 15.53 -10.28 17.36
N ASN A 199 16.70 -10.79 16.96
CA ASN A 199 17.11 -12.18 17.17
C ASN A 199 16.11 -13.23 16.66
N GLY A 200 15.41 -12.95 15.54
CA GLY A 200 14.45 -13.85 14.92
C GLY A 200 13.13 -14.01 15.68
N ARG A 201 12.83 -13.12 16.64
CA ARG A 201 11.56 -13.12 17.38
C ARG A 201 10.63 -12.07 16.83
N TYR A 202 9.34 -12.41 16.73
CA TYR A 202 8.32 -11.56 16.13
C TYR A 202 7.03 -11.64 16.95
N ASP A 203 6.48 -10.47 17.30
CA ASP A 203 5.14 -10.37 17.85
C ASP A 203 4.13 -10.25 16.70
N ARG A 204 2.98 -10.88 16.84
CA ARG A 204 1.91 -10.87 15.82
C ARG A 204 0.60 -10.42 16.43
N GLN A 205 -0.07 -9.49 15.74
CA GLN A 205 -1.38 -8.99 16.10
C GLN A 205 -2.31 -9.06 14.88
N VAL A 206 -3.52 -9.59 15.05
CA VAL A 206 -4.57 -9.50 14.04
C VAL A 206 -5.20 -8.12 14.13
N LEU A 207 -5.22 -7.39 13.01
CA LEU A 207 -5.83 -6.06 12.92
C LEU A 207 -7.28 -6.11 12.43
N ASP A 208 -7.52 -6.82 11.31
CA ASP A 208 -8.80 -6.84 10.61
C ASP A 208 -8.97 -8.14 9.81
N ARG A 209 -10.20 -8.42 9.36
CA ARG A 209 -10.46 -9.35 8.26
C ARG A 209 -10.45 -8.58 6.95
N VAL A 210 -9.81 -9.15 5.91
CA VAL A 210 -9.59 -8.47 4.62
C VAL A 210 -9.78 -9.44 3.45
N SER A 211 -9.81 -8.89 2.24
CA SER A 211 -9.82 -9.67 1.00
C SER A 211 -8.85 -9.03 0.01
N PHE A 212 -7.74 -9.70 -0.24
CA PHE A 212 -6.71 -9.33 -1.20
C PHE A 212 -6.59 -10.37 -2.29
N VAL A 213 -6.03 -9.96 -3.42
CA VAL A 213 -5.54 -10.88 -4.45
C VAL A 213 -4.42 -11.76 -3.87
N PRO A 214 -4.24 -13.00 -4.34
CA PRO A 214 -3.19 -13.87 -3.84
C PRO A 214 -1.79 -13.33 -4.17
N LEU A 215 -0.85 -13.54 -3.26
CA LEU A 215 0.57 -13.35 -3.53
C LEU A 215 1.08 -14.51 -4.37
N LEU A 216 1.28 -14.30 -5.65
CA LEU A 216 1.74 -15.30 -6.60
C LEU A 216 3.25 -15.18 -6.82
N GLY A 217 3.93 -16.32 -6.90
CA GLY A 217 5.34 -16.38 -7.28
C GLY A 217 5.56 -16.21 -8.79
N GLY A 218 6.84 -16.00 -9.17
CA GLY A 218 7.27 -15.86 -10.55
C GLY A 218 7.05 -14.45 -11.14
N LEU A 219 7.45 -14.30 -12.40
CA LEU A 219 7.40 -13.03 -13.14
C LEU A 219 6.47 -13.11 -14.35
N GLU A 220 5.83 -11.99 -14.66
CA GLU A 220 5.03 -11.75 -15.88
C GLU A 220 5.29 -10.38 -16.47
#